data_02e5e713ca225adbcf86e9ceafb2e7d4
#
_entry.id   02e5e713ca225adbcf86e9ceafb2e7d4
#
_cell.length_a   1.000
_cell.length_b   1.000
_cell.length_c   1.000
_cell.angle_alpha   90.00
_cell.angle_beta   90.00
_cell.angle_gamma   90.00
#
_symmetry.space_group_name_H-M   'P 1'
#
loop_
_entity.id
_entity.type
_entity.pdbx_description
1 polymer ?
#
loop_
_entity_poly.entity_id
_entity_poly.type
_entity_poly.pdbx_seq_one_letter_code
_entity_poly.pdbx_strand_id
1 'polypeptide(L)'
;MEIGVIGLGKMGLNLALNLKEHHHKVQGLDISSTAVSQARENDIPAYQEISEFLATFEQKKIIWLMLPAGEITENMLRKLFPKLGPGDIIIEGGNFYYKDSIRRAEEFQKNEIGYLDCGTSGGIEGARHQACLMIGGDKETFLSVEQLFKDVAIERGYLYAGASGSGHFLKMIHNGIEYGMMQAIGKGFQLVQKSEYAFDLEQVARVWNHGSVIRGWLMEIVEDQLNEHPNLSNYRGIVSASGEAKWTVETALERAVPVP
;
A
#
# COMPACT_ATOMS: atom_id res chain seq x y z
N MET A 1 20.14 4.48 -4.25
CA MET A 1 20.33 3.70 -3.02
C MET A 1 20.27 2.23 -3.34
N GLU A 2 20.80 1.35 -2.45
CA GLU A 2 20.59 -0.09 -2.53
C GLU A 2 19.39 -0.47 -1.66
N ILE A 3 18.43 -1.20 -2.23
CA ILE A 3 17.16 -1.51 -1.55
C ILE A 3 16.68 -2.91 -1.90
N GLY A 4 16.21 -3.63 -0.90
CA GLY A 4 15.55 -4.91 -1.06
C GLY A 4 14.03 -4.80 -0.91
N VAL A 5 13.29 -5.42 -1.82
CA VAL A 5 11.83 -5.54 -1.72
C VAL A 5 11.48 -6.98 -1.37
N ILE A 6 10.78 -7.17 -0.24
CA ILE A 6 10.29 -8.49 0.19
C ILE A 6 8.79 -8.58 -0.06
N GLY A 7 8.39 -9.60 -0.83
CA GLY A 7 7.04 -9.75 -1.35
C GLY A 7 6.93 -9.15 -2.74
N LEU A 8 7.15 -9.98 -3.77
CA LEU A 8 7.13 -9.59 -5.20
C LEU A 8 5.78 -9.92 -5.86
N GLY A 9 4.70 -9.86 -5.09
CA GLY A 9 3.34 -9.87 -5.64
C GLY A 9 3.06 -8.63 -6.48
N LYS A 10 1.81 -8.46 -6.92
CA LYS A 10 1.41 -7.35 -7.82
C LYS A 10 1.91 -5.97 -7.36
N MET A 11 1.77 -5.66 -6.06
CA MET A 11 2.22 -4.37 -5.53
C MET A 11 3.75 -4.28 -5.42
N GLY A 12 4.39 -5.30 -4.84
CA GLY A 12 5.83 -5.25 -4.57
C GLY A 12 6.68 -5.30 -5.83
N LEU A 13 6.28 -6.06 -6.85
CA LEU A 13 6.99 -6.06 -8.12
C LEU A 13 6.89 -4.69 -8.81
N ASN A 14 5.71 -4.07 -8.83
CA ASN A 14 5.53 -2.75 -9.43
C ASN A 14 6.29 -1.66 -8.67
N LEU A 15 6.35 -1.72 -7.35
CA LEU A 15 7.20 -0.84 -6.54
C LEU A 15 8.68 -1.05 -6.87
N ALA A 16 9.13 -2.31 -7.00
CA ALA A 16 10.52 -2.62 -7.33
C ALA A 16 10.91 -2.10 -8.73
N LEU A 17 10.01 -2.19 -9.70
CA LEU A 17 10.19 -1.62 -11.05
C LEU A 17 10.27 -0.10 -11.01
N ASN A 18 9.39 0.56 -10.26
CA ASN A 18 9.40 2.00 -10.07
C ASN A 18 10.74 2.47 -9.46
N LEU A 19 11.18 1.84 -8.38
CA LEU A 19 12.48 2.12 -7.77
C LEU A 19 13.65 1.91 -8.75
N LYS A 20 13.63 0.84 -9.55
CA LYS A 20 14.64 0.57 -10.57
C LYS A 20 14.71 1.67 -11.63
N GLU A 21 13.56 2.15 -12.10
CA GLU A 21 13.47 3.24 -13.08
C GLU A 21 14.05 4.56 -12.54
N HIS A 22 14.00 4.76 -11.23
CA HIS A 22 14.66 5.87 -10.54
C HIS A 22 16.12 5.58 -10.15
N HIS A 23 16.74 4.61 -10.84
CA HIS A 23 18.17 4.26 -10.72
C HIS A 23 18.62 3.78 -9.33
N HIS A 24 17.70 3.20 -8.54
CA HIS A 24 18.08 2.47 -7.34
C HIS A 24 18.60 1.06 -7.70
N LYS A 25 19.56 0.55 -6.92
CA LYS A 25 20.01 -0.85 -7.00
C LYS A 25 18.98 -1.71 -6.26
N VAL A 26 18.04 -2.26 -7.01
CA VAL A 26 16.89 -3.01 -6.44
C VAL A 26 17.14 -4.51 -6.52
N GLN A 27 16.76 -5.23 -5.48
CA GLN A 27 16.74 -6.67 -5.42
C GLN A 27 15.50 -7.16 -4.67
N GLY A 28 15.06 -8.37 -4.95
CA GLY A 28 13.80 -8.89 -4.45
C GLY A 28 13.92 -10.22 -3.71
N LEU A 29 12.98 -10.45 -2.78
CA LEU A 29 12.78 -11.74 -2.12
C LEU A 29 11.30 -12.12 -2.17
N ASP A 30 11.01 -13.33 -2.64
CA ASP A 30 9.68 -13.92 -2.54
C ASP A 30 9.78 -15.44 -2.43
N ILE A 31 8.83 -16.06 -1.73
CA ILE A 31 8.73 -17.53 -1.61
C ILE A 31 8.25 -18.17 -2.92
N SER A 32 7.55 -17.43 -3.77
CA SER A 32 7.01 -17.87 -5.04
C SER A 32 8.10 -17.87 -6.13
N SER A 33 8.41 -19.04 -6.67
CA SER A 33 9.33 -19.14 -7.81
C SER A 33 8.84 -18.35 -9.03
N THR A 34 7.52 -18.28 -9.24
CA THR A 34 6.92 -17.49 -10.34
C THR A 34 7.18 -16.00 -10.13
N ALA A 35 6.99 -15.46 -8.92
CA ALA A 35 7.26 -14.06 -8.63
C ALA A 35 8.75 -13.73 -8.78
N VAL A 36 9.63 -14.62 -8.33
CA VAL A 36 11.09 -14.49 -8.51
C VAL A 36 11.46 -14.50 -9.99
N SER A 37 10.87 -15.39 -10.81
CA SER A 37 11.13 -15.42 -12.26
C SER A 37 10.66 -14.15 -12.93
N GLN A 38 9.46 -13.66 -12.61
CA GLN A 38 8.94 -12.39 -13.15
C GLN A 38 9.83 -11.19 -12.81
N ALA A 39 10.37 -11.14 -11.60
CA ALA A 39 11.30 -10.07 -11.22
C ALA A 39 12.60 -10.16 -12.05
N ARG A 40 13.15 -11.36 -12.23
CA ARG A 40 14.36 -11.60 -13.04
C ARG A 40 14.17 -11.29 -14.52
N GLU A 41 12.99 -11.59 -15.08
CA GLU A 41 12.61 -11.22 -16.46
C GLU A 41 12.57 -9.70 -16.67
N ASN A 42 12.41 -8.95 -15.58
CA ASN A 42 12.47 -7.48 -15.57
C ASN A 42 13.83 -6.95 -15.07
N ASP A 43 14.89 -7.75 -15.15
CA ASP A 43 16.26 -7.41 -14.70
C ASP A 43 16.33 -6.93 -13.25
N ILE A 44 15.54 -7.51 -12.37
CA ILE A 44 15.64 -7.32 -10.92
C ILE A 44 16.18 -8.63 -10.34
N PRO A 45 17.40 -8.66 -9.75
CA PRO A 45 17.89 -9.81 -9.03
C PRO A 45 16.91 -10.20 -7.94
N ALA A 46 16.50 -11.47 -7.90
CA ALA A 46 15.50 -11.92 -6.95
C ALA A 46 15.82 -13.33 -6.43
N TYR A 47 15.45 -13.58 -5.19
CA TYR A 47 15.85 -14.76 -4.42
C TYR A 47 14.64 -15.39 -3.71
N GLN A 48 14.75 -16.67 -3.39
CA GLN A 48 13.78 -17.37 -2.54
C GLN A 48 14.31 -17.53 -1.10
N GLU A 49 15.62 -17.50 -0.93
CA GLU A 49 16.27 -17.69 0.36
C GLU A 49 16.76 -16.35 0.95
N ILE A 50 16.39 -16.11 2.22
CA ILE A 50 16.75 -14.87 2.96
C ILE A 50 18.27 -14.69 3.03
N SER A 51 19.03 -15.78 3.21
CA SER A 51 20.49 -15.71 3.32
C SER A 51 21.14 -15.24 2.01
N GLU A 52 20.67 -15.73 0.88
CA GLU A 52 21.14 -15.30 -0.44
C GLU A 52 20.78 -13.83 -0.69
N PHE A 53 19.54 -13.46 -0.43
CA PHE A 53 19.06 -12.09 -0.56
C PHE A 53 19.88 -11.11 0.30
N LEU A 54 20.11 -11.40 1.56
CA LEU A 54 20.85 -10.50 2.46
C LEU A 54 22.35 -10.45 2.15
N ALA A 55 22.93 -11.51 1.55
CA ALA A 55 24.34 -11.54 1.17
C ALA A 55 24.68 -10.61 -0.01
N THR A 56 23.67 -10.11 -0.72
CA THR A 56 23.86 -9.21 -1.86
C THR A 56 24.07 -7.75 -1.48
N PHE A 57 23.72 -7.37 -0.27
CA PHE A 57 23.92 -6.00 0.20
C PHE A 57 25.39 -5.74 0.51
N GLU A 58 25.92 -4.70 -0.09
CA GLU A 58 27.31 -4.25 0.09
C GLU A 58 27.44 -3.25 1.25
N GLN A 59 26.33 -2.62 1.62
CA GLN A 59 26.26 -1.57 2.65
C GLN A 59 25.09 -1.83 3.59
N LYS A 60 24.62 -0.78 4.26
CA LYS A 60 23.40 -0.71 5.04
C LYS A 60 22.21 -1.31 4.28
N LYS A 61 21.50 -2.22 4.92
CA LYS A 61 20.33 -2.86 4.33
C LYS A 61 19.10 -1.96 4.52
N ILE A 62 18.51 -1.56 3.41
CA ILE A 62 17.19 -0.92 3.39
C ILE A 62 16.22 -1.94 2.80
N ILE A 63 15.26 -2.38 3.59
CA ILE A 63 14.35 -3.45 3.21
C ILE A 63 12.91 -2.95 3.26
N TRP A 64 12.23 -2.96 2.11
CA TRP A 64 10.82 -2.60 1.99
C TRP A 64 9.95 -3.85 1.93
N LEU A 65 9.07 -4.02 2.94
CA LEU A 65 8.18 -5.16 3.06
C LEU A 65 6.84 -4.88 2.38
N MET A 66 6.49 -5.70 1.40
CA MET A 66 5.21 -5.66 0.69
C MET A 66 4.44 -6.97 0.90
N LEU A 67 4.23 -7.32 2.16
CA LEU A 67 3.63 -8.59 2.59
C LEU A 67 2.21 -8.39 3.13
N PRO A 68 1.38 -9.45 3.16
CA PRO A 68 0.09 -9.41 3.86
C PRO A 68 0.27 -9.17 5.36
N ALA A 69 -0.68 -8.45 5.98
CA ALA A 69 -0.73 -8.26 7.41
C ALA A 69 -0.85 -9.59 8.19
N GLY A 70 -0.47 -9.57 9.46
CA GLY A 70 -0.58 -10.70 10.37
C GLY A 70 0.65 -11.61 10.38
N GLU A 71 0.43 -12.92 10.52
CA GLU A 71 1.49 -13.90 10.79
C GLU A 71 2.59 -13.96 9.72
N ILE A 72 2.26 -13.71 8.46
CA ILE A 72 3.25 -13.76 7.37
C ILE A 72 4.32 -12.70 7.60
N THR A 73 3.92 -11.48 7.90
CA THR A 73 4.85 -10.39 8.20
C THR A 73 5.57 -10.61 9.53
N GLU A 74 4.88 -11.05 10.57
CA GLU A 74 5.53 -11.37 11.85
C GLU A 74 6.62 -12.43 11.70
N ASN A 75 6.34 -13.48 10.93
CA ASN A 75 7.30 -14.55 10.68
C ASN A 75 8.50 -14.06 9.86
N MET A 76 8.28 -13.17 8.88
CA MET A 76 9.36 -12.57 8.11
C MET A 76 10.23 -11.68 9.00
N LEU A 77 9.64 -10.80 9.79
CA LEU A 77 10.36 -9.92 10.71
C LEU A 77 11.17 -10.70 11.73
N ARG A 78 10.62 -11.80 12.31
CA ARG A 78 11.38 -12.69 13.22
C ARG A 78 12.59 -13.34 12.55
N LYS A 79 12.52 -13.66 11.25
CA LYS A 79 13.65 -14.22 10.49
C LYS A 79 14.69 -13.17 10.12
N LEU A 80 14.28 -11.94 9.90
CA LEU A 80 15.15 -10.81 9.54
C LEU A 80 15.88 -10.24 10.76
N PHE A 81 15.18 -10.06 11.87
CA PHE A 81 15.68 -9.39 13.06
C PHE A 81 17.09 -9.84 13.50
N PRO A 82 17.40 -11.15 13.65
CA PRO A 82 18.74 -11.59 14.04
C PRO A 82 19.83 -11.43 12.99
N LYS A 83 19.47 -10.99 11.77
CA LYS A 83 20.37 -10.83 10.62
C LYS A 83 20.59 -9.37 10.24
N LEU A 84 19.91 -8.47 10.93
CA LEU A 84 20.04 -7.03 10.77
C LEU A 84 20.89 -6.46 11.90
N GLY A 85 21.49 -5.32 11.65
CA GLY A 85 22.36 -4.63 12.59
C GLY A 85 22.11 -3.12 12.66
N PRO A 86 22.86 -2.42 13.52
CA PRO A 86 22.74 -0.98 13.66
C PRO A 86 22.84 -0.24 12.33
N GLY A 87 21.90 0.65 12.11
CA GLY A 87 21.80 1.46 10.88
C GLY A 87 21.05 0.80 9.72
N ASP A 88 20.73 -0.51 9.76
CA ASP A 88 19.79 -1.12 8.80
C ASP A 88 18.39 -0.52 8.97
N ILE A 89 17.58 -0.53 7.93
CA ILE A 89 16.23 0.05 7.95
C ILE A 89 15.20 -0.93 7.38
N ILE A 90 14.10 -1.06 8.10
CA ILE A 90 12.87 -1.70 7.62
C ILE A 90 11.86 -0.60 7.24
N ILE A 91 11.28 -0.72 6.04
CA ILE A 91 10.11 0.04 5.61
C ILE A 91 8.94 -0.94 5.50
N GLU A 92 7.97 -0.82 6.36
CA GLU A 92 6.78 -1.65 6.40
C GLU A 92 5.71 -1.06 5.49
N GLY A 93 5.61 -1.56 4.24
CA GLY A 93 4.83 -0.93 3.15
C GLY A 93 3.51 -1.59 2.82
N GLY A 94 3.11 -2.64 3.55
CA GLY A 94 1.80 -3.27 3.42
C GLY A 94 0.69 -2.48 4.13
N ASN A 95 -0.50 -3.05 4.16
CA ASN A 95 -1.62 -2.49 4.93
C ASN A 95 -1.67 -3.15 6.31
N PHE A 96 -1.12 -2.48 7.32
CA PHE A 96 -0.98 -3.04 8.65
C PHE A 96 -1.77 -2.26 9.70
N TYR A 97 -2.04 -2.93 10.82
CA TYR A 97 -2.63 -2.27 11.97
C TYR A 97 -1.57 -1.39 12.66
N TYR A 98 -1.82 -0.11 12.76
CA TYR A 98 -0.84 0.87 13.26
C TYR A 98 -0.28 0.55 14.66
N LYS A 99 -1.06 -0.10 15.55
CA LYS A 99 -0.60 -0.50 16.89
C LYS A 99 0.47 -1.59 16.81
N ASP A 100 0.42 -2.48 15.80
CA ASP A 100 1.48 -3.47 15.56
C ASP A 100 2.75 -2.80 15.06
N SER A 101 2.64 -1.79 14.19
CA SER A 101 3.79 -1.04 13.69
C SER A 101 4.51 -0.30 14.82
N ILE A 102 3.77 0.27 15.79
CA ILE A 102 4.37 0.88 16.99
C ILE A 102 5.19 -0.16 17.76
N ARG A 103 4.59 -1.32 18.08
CA ARG A 103 5.25 -2.40 18.82
C ARG A 103 6.52 -2.90 18.11
N ARG A 104 6.44 -3.09 16.79
CA ARG A 104 7.58 -3.53 15.96
C ARG A 104 8.69 -2.48 15.96
N ALA A 105 8.35 -1.21 15.77
CA ALA A 105 9.31 -0.13 15.79
C ALA A 105 10.09 -0.07 17.14
N GLU A 106 9.38 -0.21 18.27
CA GLU A 106 10.01 -0.26 19.60
C GLU A 106 10.96 -1.45 19.76
N GLU A 107 10.63 -2.61 19.16
CA GLU A 107 11.47 -3.80 19.20
C GLU A 107 12.75 -3.62 18.37
N PHE A 108 12.63 -3.12 17.13
CA PHE A 108 13.76 -2.93 16.23
C PHE A 108 14.69 -1.81 16.70
N GLN A 109 14.15 -0.76 17.29
CA GLN A 109 14.92 0.36 17.84
C GLN A 109 15.89 -0.07 18.95
N LYS A 110 15.58 -1.11 19.73
CA LYS A 110 16.50 -1.63 20.77
C LYS A 110 17.83 -2.12 20.23
N ASN A 111 17.87 -2.46 18.94
CA ASN A 111 19.08 -2.90 18.23
C ASN A 111 19.56 -1.83 17.22
N GLU A 112 19.16 -0.58 17.40
CA GLU A 112 19.52 0.55 16.52
C GLU A 112 19.16 0.31 15.05
N ILE A 113 18.12 -0.49 14.80
CA ILE A 113 17.57 -0.72 13.47
C ILE A 113 16.42 0.26 13.26
N GLY A 114 16.49 1.04 12.18
CA GLY A 114 15.45 1.97 11.79
C GLY A 114 14.17 1.22 11.37
N TYR A 115 13.01 1.73 11.78
CA TYR A 115 11.71 1.17 11.40
C TYR A 115 10.75 2.28 10.98
N LEU A 116 10.26 2.20 9.75
CA LEU A 116 9.29 3.15 9.19
C LEU A 116 8.03 2.39 8.77
N ASP A 117 6.89 2.84 9.20
CA ASP A 117 5.60 2.39 8.69
C ASP A 117 5.17 3.27 7.52
N CYS A 118 4.85 2.67 6.40
CA CYS A 118 4.57 3.36 5.15
C CYS A 118 3.24 2.90 4.54
N GLY A 119 2.16 3.60 4.85
CA GLY A 119 0.87 3.37 4.23
C GLY A 119 0.91 3.79 2.76
N THR A 120 0.61 2.85 1.85
CA THR A 120 0.64 3.07 0.41
C THR A 120 -0.78 3.09 -0.16
N SER A 121 -1.12 4.11 -0.91
CA SER A 121 -2.36 4.23 -1.69
C SER A 121 -2.06 4.42 -3.18
N GLY A 122 -3.06 4.15 -4.03
CA GLY A 122 -2.93 4.22 -5.48
C GLY A 122 -3.01 2.87 -6.20
N GLY A 123 -3.17 1.77 -5.46
CA GLY A 123 -3.25 0.43 -6.03
C GLY A 123 -1.99 0.03 -6.81
N ILE A 124 -2.14 -0.90 -7.75
CA ILE A 124 -1.05 -1.43 -8.57
C ILE A 124 -0.45 -0.31 -9.43
N GLU A 125 -1.29 0.53 -10.02
CA GLU A 125 -0.90 1.64 -10.88
C GLU A 125 -0.09 2.68 -10.08
N GLY A 126 -0.57 3.03 -8.87
CA GLY A 126 0.17 3.90 -7.98
C GLY A 126 1.54 3.34 -7.61
N ALA A 127 1.64 2.08 -7.23
CA ALA A 127 2.92 1.44 -6.92
C ALA A 127 3.89 1.47 -8.12
N ARG A 128 3.35 1.37 -9.34
CA ARG A 128 4.15 1.36 -10.57
C ARG A 128 4.64 2.75 -10.99
N HIS A 129 3.83 3.79 -10.80
CA HIS A 129 4.10 5.10 -11.39
C HIS A 129 3.96 6.27 -10.44
N GLN A 130 2.99 6.26 -9.53
CA GLN A 130 2.57 7.47 -8.82
C GLN A 130 1.93 7.14 -7.46
N ALA A 131 2.72 6.64 -6.50
CA ALA A 131 2.21 6.28 -5.19
C ALA A 131 1.79 7.51 -4.35
N CYS A 132 0.78 7.31 -3.50
CA CYS A 132 0.49 8.20 -2.39
C CYS A 132 0.96 7.53 -1.09
N LEU A 133 1.93 8.15 -0.39
CA LEU A 133 2.65 7.56 0.72
C LEU A 133 2.48 8.35 2.01
N MET A 134 2.15 7.66 3.09
CA MET A 134 2.03 8.20 4.44
C MET A 134 3.04 7.50 5.35
N ILE A 135 4.08 8.20 5.80
CA ILE A 135 5.23 7.60 6.46
C ILE A 135 5.29 8.01 7.93
N GLY A 136 5.31 7.02 8.83
CA GLY A 136 5.55 7.18 10.26
C GLY A 136 6.88 6.57 10.67
N GLY A 137 7.44 7.06 11.78
CA GLY A 137 8.67 6.54 12.35
C GLY A 137 9.61 7.60 12.87
N ASP A 138 10.84 7.21 13.20
CA ASP A 138 11.87 8.15 13.61
C ASP A 138 12.22 9.12 12.47
N LYS A 139 12.32 10.40 12.81
CA LYS A 139 12.51 11.46 11.81
C LYS A 139 13.89 11.40 11.14
N GLU A 140 14.93 11.05 11.85
CA GLU A 140 16.29 10.98 11.29
C GLU A 140 16.38 9.77 10.37
N THR A 141 15.79 8.65 10.75
CA THR A 141 15.62 7.47 9.89
C THR A 141 14.87 7.82 8.61
N PHE A 142 13.74 8.51 8.71
CA PHE A 142 12.97 8.97 7.54
C PHE A 142 13.83 9.86 6.62
N LEU A 143 14.47 10.88 7.16
CA LEU A 143 15.32 11.82 6.38
C LEU A 143 16.47 11.09 5.66
N SER A 144 17.02 10.03 6.26
CA SER A 144 18.11 9.25 5.67
C SER A 144 17.72 8.49 4.40
N VAL A 145 16.43 8.24 4.20
CA VAL A 145 15.85 7.50 3.05
C VAL A 145 14.73 8.26 2.34
N GLU A 146 14.53 9.53 2.65
CA GLU A 146 13.46 10.37 2.09
C GLU A 146 13.44 10.36 0.56
N GLN A 147 14.62 10.25 -0.07
CA GLN A 147 14.73 10.20 -1.52
C GLN A 147 13.96 9.01 -2.13
N LEU A 148 13.92 7.84 -1.46
CA LEU A 148 13.12 6.70 -1.94
C LEU A 148 11.63 7.04 -2.05
N PHE A 149 11.11 7.77 -1.07
CA PHE A 149 9.69 8.16 -1.07
C PHE A 149 9.41 9.25 -2.12
N LYS A 150 10.34 10.18 -2.33
CA LYS A 150 10.24 11.20 -3.39
C LYS A 150 10.19 10.57 -4.77
N ASP A 151 11.00 9.55 -5.00
CA ASP A 151 11.15 8.94 -6.32
C ASP A 151 9.93 8.08 -6.69
N VAL A 152 9.30 7.40 -5.73
CA VAL A 152 8.14 6.53 -6.02
C VAL A 152 6.79 7.22 -5.89
N ALA A 153 6.72 8.37 -5.22
CA ALA A 153 5.47 9.10 -5.05
C ALA A 153 5.18 10.04 -6.23
N ILE A 154 3.91 10.31 -6.47
CA ILE A 154 3.53 11.45 -7.32
C ILE A 154 4.01 12.76 -6.69
N GLU A 155 4.19 13.80 -7.50
CA GLU A 155 4.49 15.14 -6.98
C GLU A 155 3.52 15.54 -5.86
N ARG A 156 4.05 15.90 -4.68
CA ARG A 156 3.29 16.18 -3.46
C ARG A 156 2.53 14.97 -2.88
N GLY A 157 2.83 13.75 -3.32
CA GLY A 157 2.13 12.50 -2.95
C GLY A 157 2.73 11.77 -1.75
N TYR A 158 3.71 12.31 -1.03
CA TYR A 158 4.20 11.71 0.21
C TYR A 158 4.15 12.68 1.39
N LEU A 159 4.00 12.12 2.57
CA LEU A 159 3.95 12.86 3.83
C LEU A 159 4.69 12.12 4.93
N TYR A 160 5.64 12.80 5.59
CA TYR A 160 6.10 12.37 6.91
C TYR A 160 5.01 12.71 7.94
N ALA A 161 4.35 11.68 8.44
CA ALA A 161 3.16 11.81 9.29
C ALA A 161 3.51 11.97 10.77
N GLY A 162 4.74 11.65 11.18
CA GLY A 162 5.17 11.76 12.57
C GLY A 162 5.74 10.46 13.14
N ALA A 163 5.50 10.21 14.43
CA ALA A 163 6.01 9.05 15.14
C ALA A 163 5.54 7.71 14.55
N SER A 164 6.19 6.61 14.95
CA SER A 164 5.87 5.26 14.51
C SER A 164 4.37 4.93 14.66
N GLY A 165 3.81 4.30 13.64
CA GLY A 165 2.39 4.00 13.52
C GLY A 165 1.55 5.09 12.88
N SER A 166 2.04 6.34 12.76
CA SER A 166 1.26 7.44 12.20
C SER A 166 0.97 7.30 10.71
N GLY A 167 1.87 6.68 9.95
CA GLY A 167 1.67 6.39 8.54
C GLY A 167 0.53 5.40 8.31
N HIS A 168 0.60 4.25 8.97
CA HIS A 168 -0.47 3.24 8.90
C HIS A 168 -1.77 3.72 9.54
N PHE A 169 -1.71 4.56 10.57
CA PHE A 169 -2.91 5.20 11.12
C PHE A 169 -3.62 6.06 10.06
N LEU A 170 -2.89 6.93 9.37
CA LEU A 170 -3.46 7.74 8.30
C LEU A 170 -3.98 6.89 7.14
N LYS A 171 -3.24 5.83 6.76
CA LYS A 171 -3.70 4.91 5.71
C LYS A 171 -4.97 4.16 6.10
N MET A 172 -5.09 3.74 7.35
CA MET A 172 -6.30 3.12 7.88
C MET A 172 -7.51 4.06 7.78
N ILE A 173 -7.36 5.33 8.21
CA ILE A 173 -8.43 6.34 8.10
C ILE A 173 -8.77 6.63 6.63
N HIS A 174 -7.75 6.75 5.76
CA HIS A 174 -7.95 6.88 4.32
C HIS A 174 -8.84 5.75 3.78
N ASN A 175 -8.56 4.51 4.14
CA ASN A 175 -9.35 3.36 3.69
C ASN A 175 -10.77 3.39 4.26
N GLY A 176 -10.96 3.84 5.50
CA GLY A 176 -12.30 4.06 6.07
C GLY A 176 -13.12 5.05 5.25
N ILE A 177 -12.52 6.17 4.83
CA ILE A 177 -13.16 7.15 3.95
C ILE A 177 -13.47 6.52 2.58
N GLU A 178 -12.50 5.82 1.98
CA GLU A 178 -12.65 5.14 0.69
C GLU A 178 -13.83 4.17 0.69
N TYR A 179 -13.96 3.30 1.70
CA TYR A 179 -15.09 2.37 1.83
C TYR A 179 -16.44 3.11 1.97
N GLY A 180 -16.48 4.22 2.72
CA GLY A 180 -17.67 5.05 2.83
C GLY A 180 -18.08 5.66 1.48
N MET A 181 -17.10 6.18 0.72
CA MET A 181 -17.33 6.73 -0.62
C MET A 181 -17.81 5.64 -1.60
N MET A 182 -17.16 4.47 -1.61
CA MET A 182 -17.58 3.33 -2.45
C MET A 182 -19.02 2.91 -2.13
N GLN A 183 -19.38 2.84 -0.85
CA GLN A 183 -20.73 2.49 -0.44
C GLN A 183 -21.75 3.54 -0.88
N ALA A 184 -21.45 4.82 -0.73
CA ALA A 184 -22.32 5.92 -1.15
C ALA A 184 -22.55 5.90 -2.67
N ILE A 185 -21.49 5.75 -3.47
CA ILE A 185 -21.55 5.64 -4.93
C ILE A 185 -22.39 4.40 -5.30
N GLY A 186 -22.08 3.23 -4.78
CA GLY A 186 -22.77 1.99 -5.09
C GLY A 186 -24.28 2.06 -4.76
N LYS A 187 -24.65 2.66 -3.63
CA LYS A 187 -26.06 2.86 -3.27
C LYS A 187 -26.76 3.88 -4.15
N GLY A 188 -26.06 4.94 -4.57
CA GLY A 188 -26.58 5.90 -5.54
C GLY A 188 -26.92 5.22 -6.89
N PHE A 189 -25.99 4.45 -7.45
CA PHE A 189 -26.24 3.71 -8.69
C PHE A 189 -27.34 2.64 -8.54
N GLN A 190 -27.43 1.97 -7.38
CA GLN A 190 -28.53 1.04 -7.12
C GLN A 190 -29.90 1.72 -7.14
N LEU A 191 -30.02 2.96 -6.61
CA LEU A 191 -31.26 3.74 -6.68
C LEU A 191 -31.57 4.16 -8.09
N VAL A 192 -30.60 4.64 -8.88
CA VAL A 192 -30.76 4.98 -10.29
C VAL A 192 -31.30 3.78 -11.08
N GLN A 193 -30.68 2.61 -10.89
CA GLN A 193 -31.07 1.36 -11.58
C GLN A 193 -32.50 0.90 -11.23
N LYS A 194 -32.95 1.16 -9.99
CA LYS A 194 -34.27 0.75 -9.49
C LYS A 194 -35.36 1.80 -9.71
N SER A 195 -35.03 2.94 -10.31
CA SER A 195 -36.01 3.98 -10.62
C SER A 195 -36.92 3.56 -11.77
N GLU A 196 -38.04 4.31 -11.97
CA GLU A 196 -38.94 4.15 -13.10
C GLU A 196 -38.35 4.67 -14.43
N TYR A 197 -37.20 5.31 -14.42
CA TYR A 197 -36.54 5.86 -15.59
C TYR A 197 -35.56 4.88 -16.21
N ALA A 198 -35.49 4.85 -17.53
CA ALA A 198 -34.54 3.99 -18.25
C ALA A 198 -33.20 4.76 -18.44
N PHE A 199 -32.42 4.85 -17.39
CA PHE A 199 -31.11 5.45 -17.45
C PHE A 199 -30.04 4.51 -18.02
N ASP A 200 -29.17 5.04 -18.85
CA ASP A 200 -27.91 4.44 -19.22
C ASP A 200 -26.89 4.74 -18.11
N LEU A 201 -26.51 3.72 -17.34
CA LEU A 201 -25.66 3.89 -16.16
C LEU A 201 -24.24 4.35 -16.51
N GLU A 202 -23.71 3.96 -17.68
CA GLU A 202 -22.41 4.45 -18.18
C GLU A 202 -22.48 5.96 -18.41
N GLN A 203 -23.50 6.43 -19.09
CA GLN A 203 -23.68 7.86 -19.34
C GLN A 203 -23.92 8.66 -18.06
N VAL A 204 -24.59 8.07 -17.07
CA VAL A 204 -24.74 8.68 -15.73
C VAL A 204 -23.37 8.80 -15.05
N ALA A 205 -22.57 7.73 -15.03
CA ALA A 205 -21.23 7.76 -14.43
C ALA A 205 -20.36 8.80 -15.13
N ARG A 206 -20.34 8.82 -16.45
CA ARG A 206 -19.58 9.77 -17.25
C ARG A 206 -19.95 11.22 -16.95
N VAL A 207 -21.23 11.55 -16.93
CA VAL A 207 -21.64 12.93 -16.65
C VAL A 207 -21.34 13.34 -15.22
N TRP A 208 -21.47 12.42 -14.26
CA TRP A 208 -21.10 12.69 -12.88
C TRP A 208 -19.60 12.82 -12.66
N ASN A 209 -18.79 12.12 -13.44
CA ASN A 209 -17.33 12.27 -13.41
C ASN A 209 -16.84 13.56 -14.08
N HIS A 210 -17.65 14.19 -14.95
CA HIS A 210 -17.30 15.40 -15.69
C HIS A 210 -18.02 16.64 -15.14
N GLY A 211 -17.39 17.29 -14.15
CA GLY A 211 -17.83 18.59 -13.63
C GLY A 211 -18.78 18.54 -12.43
N SER A 212 -19.23 17.37 -11.97
CA SER A 212 -20.04 17.31 -10.76
C SER A 212 -19.17 17.32 -9.49
N VAL A 213 -19.80 17.62 -8.34
CA VAL A 213 -19.10 17.63 -7.03
C VAL A 213 -18.62 16.25 -6.61
N ILE A 214 -19.25 15.17 -7.11
CA ILE A 214 -18.90 13.78 -6.78
C ILE A 214 -17.93 13.15 -7.78
N ARG A 215 -17.33 13.95 -8.67
CA ARG A 215 -16.27 13.49 -9.57
C ARG A 215 -15.04 13.02 -8.80
N GLY A 216 -14.31 12.09 -9.35
CA GLY A 216 -13.04 11.62 -8.80
C GLY A 216 -12.69 10.22 -9.26
N TRP A 217 -11.54 9.74 -8.86
CA TRP A 217 -11.01 8.47 -9.35
C TRP A 217 -11.95 7.26 -9.12
N LEU A 218 -12.66 7.21 -7.98
CA LEU A 218 -13.66 6.14 -7.78
C LEU A 218 -14.80 6.21 -8.79
N MET A 219 -15.24 7.41 -9.20
CA MET A 219 -16.27 7.59 -10.21
C MET A 219 -15.73 7.24 -11.62
N GLU A 220 -14.47 7.57 -11.91
CA GLU A 220 -13.79 7.17 -13.15
C GLU A 220 -13.74 5.64 -13.29
N ILE A 221 -13.34 4.92 -12.22
CA ILE A 221 -13.37 3.46 -12.20
C ILE A 221 -14.77 2.91 -12.46
N VAL A 222 -15.81 3.55 -11.89
CA VAL A 222 -17.22 3.13 -12.16
C VAL A 222 -17.59 3.38 -13.61
N GLU A 223 -17.22 4.52 -14.20
CA GLU A 223 -17.43 4.83 -15.61
C GLU A 223 -16.78 3.78 -16.52
N ASP A 224 -15.50 3.47 -16.30
CA ASP A 224 -14.74 2.49 -17.08
C ASP A 224 -15.38 1.09 -16.98
N GLN A 225 -15.74 0.66 -15.76
CA GLN A 225 -16.33 -0.65 -15.55
C GLN A 225 -17.73 -0.78 -16.18
N LEU A 226 -18.54 0.27 -16.17
CA LEU A 226 -19.85 0.28 -16.82
C LEU A 226 -19.74 0.35 -18.35
N ASN A 227 -18.70 1.00 -18.88
CA ASN A 227 -18.40 1.00 -20.31
C ASN A 227 -18.02 -0.42 -20.81
N GLU A 228 -17.16 -1.12 -20.06
CA GLU A 228 -16.76 -2.49 -20.40
C GLU A 228 -17.86 -3.53 -20.13
N HIS A 229 -18.63 -3.34 -19.07
CA HIS A 229 -19.62 -4.28 -18.54
C HIS A 229 -20.92 -3.58 -18.15
N PRO A 230 -21.77 -3.13 -19.10
CA PRO A 230 -22.95 -2.30 -18.82
C PRO A 230 -23.93 -2.90 -17.80
N ASN A 231 -24.00 -4.23 -17.70
CA ASN A 231 -24.90 -4.93 -16.77
C ASN A 231 -24.21 -5.41 -15.49
N LEU A 232 -22.90 -5.20 -15.32
CA LEU A 232 -22.09 -5.69 -14.21
C LEU A 232 -22.25 -7.20 -13.94
N SER A 233 -22.73 -7.97 -14.92
CA SER A 233 -23.04 -9.41 -14.77
C SER A 233 -21.82 -10.29 -14.45
N ASN A 234 -20.63 -9.78 -14.75
CA ASN A 234 -19.35 -10.46 -14.48
C ASN A 234 -18.87 -10.29 -13.04
N TYR A 235 -19.54 -9.44 -12.26
CA TYR A 235 -19.17 -9.17 -10.88
C TYR A 235 -20.04 -9.93 -9.88
N ARG A 236 -19.42 -10.40 -8.82
CA ARG A 236 -20.12 -10.98 -7.67
C ARG A 236 -20.28 -9.88 -6.62
N GLY A 237 -21.41 -9.85 -5.92
CA GLY A 237 -21.68 -8.92 -4.81
C GLY A 237 -20.88 -9.25 -3.54
N ILE A 238 -19.58 -9.54 -3.69
CA ILE A 238 -18.67 -9.93 -2.59
C ILE A 238 -17.55 -8.90 -2.52
N VAL A 239 -17.37 -8.30 -1.35
CA VAL A 239 -16.26 -7.41 -1.04
C VAL A 239 -15.37 -8.09 -0.02
N SER A 240 -14.09 -8.24 -0.35
CA SER A 240 -13.09 -8.74 0.59
C SER A 240 -12.59 -7.58 1.45
N ALA A 241 -12.45 -7.80 2.76
CA ALA A 241 -11.92 -6.82 3.69
C ALA A 241 -10.60 -7.32 4.29
N SER A 242 -9.56 -6.50 4.24
CA SER A 242 -8.23 -6.79 4.78
C SER A 242 -8.03 -6.30 6.22
N GLY A 243 -9.03 -5.63 6.79
CA GLY A 243 -9.06 -5.21 8.21
C GLY A 243 -9.17 -3.71 8.42
N GLU A 244 -8.74 -2.87 7.48
CA GLU A 244 -8.60 -1.41 7.66
C GLU A 244 -9.94 -0.74 7.99
N ALA A 245 -11.04 -1.12 7.32
CA ALA A 245 -12.35 -0.58 7.60
C ALA A 245 -12.81 -0.94 9.04
N LYS A 246 -12.55 -2.19 9.47
CA LYS A 246 -12.84 -2.63 10.83
C LYS A 246 -12.03 -1.83 11.85
N TRP A 247 -10.72 -1.69 11.66
CA TRP A 247 -9.84 -0.92 12.55
C TRP A 247 -10.23 0.56 12.61
N THR A 248 -10.73 1.13 11.49
CA THR A 248 -11.27 2.50 11.47
C THR A 248 -12.48 2.62 12.37
N VAL A 249 -13.44 1.70 12.28
CA VAL A 249 -14.64 1.68 13.13
C VAL A 249 -14.26 1.48 14.60
N GLU A 250 -13.39 0.54 14.92
CA GLU A 250 -12.89 0.32 16.29
C GLU A 250 -12.23 1.58 16.85
N THR A 251 -11.38 2.23 16.06
CA THR A 251 -10.72 3.50 16.44
C THR A 251 -11.74 4.63 16.64
N ALA A 252 -12.76 4.71 15.80
CA ALA A 252 -13.83 5.70 15.92
C ALA A 252 -14.62 5.51 17.23
N LEU A 253 -14.94 4.26 17.59
CA LEU A 253 -15.56 3.93 18.85
C LEU A 253 -14.68 4.29 20.06
N GLU A 254 -13.39 3.93 20.02
CA GLU A 254 -12.41 4.29 21.06
C GLU A 254 -12.31 5.81 21.28
N ARG A 255 -12.53 6.61 20.23
CA ARG A 255 -12.39 8.06 20.25
C ARG A 255 -13.70 8.83 20.29
N ALA A 256 -14.83 8.13 20.37
CA ALA A 256 -16.17 8.70 20.35
C ALA A 256 -16.44 9.61 19.12
N VAL A 257 -15.91 9.23 17.96
CA VAL A 257 -16.14 9.90 16.67
C VAL A 257 -17.14 9.07 15.86
N PRO A 258 -18.32 9.63 15.52
CA PRO A 258 -19.27 8.93 14.67
C PRO A 258 -18.70 8.78 13.24
N VAL A 259 -18.82 7.56 12.69
CA VAL A 259 -18.46 7.28 11.30
C VAL A 259 -19.65 6.64 10.59
N PRO A 260 -19.87 6.91 9.27
CA PRO A 260 -20.96 6.34 8.49
C PRO A 260 -20.80 4.83 8.27
#